data_5fe7462746422c7c11444e249076b17c
#
_entry.id   5fe7462746422c7c11444e249076b17c
#
_cell.length_a   1.000
_cell.length_b   1.000
_cell.length_c   1.000
_cell.angle_alpha   90.00
_cell.angle_beta   90.00
_cell.angle_gamma   90.00
#
_symmetry.space_group_name_H-M   'P 1'
#
loop_
_entity.id
_entity.type
_entity.pdbx_description
1 polymer ?
#
loop_
_entity_poly.entity_id
_entity_poly.type
_entity_poly.pdbx_seq_one_letter_code
_entity_poly.pdbx_strand_id
1 'polypeptide(L)'
;MNTAKVFVAGAVALSFALAGCGASSEEALDVGESEVAGESTTDTGGDVTVDANLWPLTGTALDGGDPSAPSLAAKIDNHPLARPQVGLDRADIVFEELVEGGITRYVAIWHSDVPAEIGPVRSVRPMDPEIVSPFGGILAYSGGQQRFIEAMLDAPVASAIHGQSDVDDFFYRSSNAVAPHNVIVRAPELIANFADRSAPSPQFNYATSVADSTAALFGEDLSSIRVTFSSFSSPSWEWSADDGVFYRNQTNGAADLAISGDQIAADNVIVLEVDIQVIQDIPTTNLIDSGEGFVATGGKIHDIRWSKESAESPIELSDASGARVLLAPGQTWIELIPAEGSGVPTGAITIQ
;
A
#
# COMPACT_ATOMS: atom_id res chain seq x y z
N MET A 1 -11.17 -55.73 -11.59
CA MET A 1 -10.73 -56.56 -10.43
C MET A 1 -10.46 -55.62 -9.29
N ASN A 2 -11.28 -55.81 -8.27
CA ASN A 2 -11.36 -55.09 -6.99
C ASN A 2 -10.05 -55.02 -6.23
N THR A 3 -9.85 -53.91 -5.49
CA THR A 3 -9.80 -54.02 -4.01
C THR A 3 -9.90 -52.67 -3.33
N ALA A 4 -10.97 -52.47 -2.58
CA ALA A 4 -11.16 -51.42 -1.59
C ALA A 4 -10.29 -51.70 -0.34
N LYS A 5 -9.80 -50.69 0.32
CA LYS A 5 -9.33 -50.75 1.72
C LYS A 5 -10.01 -49.67 2.56
N VAL A 6 -10.84 -50.17 3.46
CA VAL A 6 -11.47 -49.45 4.57
C VAL A 6 -10.42 -49.25 5.68
N PHE A 7 -10.37 -48.08 6.31
CA PHE A 7 -9.76 -47.88 7.62
C PHE A 7 -10.75 -47.30 8.61
N VAL A 8 -10.78 -48.00 9.76
CA VAL A 8 -11.71 -47.87 10.87
C VAL A 8 -11.26 -46.73 11.81
N ALA A 9 -12.24 -46.00 12.33
CA ALA A 9 -12.15 -45.03 13.37
C ALA A 9 -11.81 -45.65 14.74
N GLY A 10 -10.93 -45.01 15.52
CA GLY A 10 -10.72 -45.33 16.92
C GLY A 10 -10.90 -44.06 17.76
N ALA A 11 -12.03 -44.01 18.48
CA ALA A 11 -12.30 -43.01 19.50
C ALA A 11 -11.72 -43.46 20.84
N VAL A 12 -11.00 -42.64 21.56
CA VAL A 12 -10.65 -42.83 22.97
C VAL A 12 -11.19 -41.65 23.76
N ALA A 13 -12.18 -41.96 24.58
CA ALA A 13 -12.68 -41.08 25.63
C ALA A 13 -11.88 -41.31 26.91
N LEU A 14 -11.50 -40.28 27.63
CA LEU A 14 -11.04 -40.39 29.01
C LEU A 14 -11.72 -39.34 29.88
N SER A 15 -12.26 -39.87 30.96
CA SER A 15 -13.22 -39.29 31.85
C SER A 15 -12.62 -38.51 33.01
N PHE A 16 -13.43 -37.62 33.55
CA PHE A 16 -13.32 -36.76 34.74
C PHE A 16 -12.88 -37.44 36.04
N ALA A 17 -12.24 -36.66 36.91
CA ALA A 17 -12.41 -36.74 38.35
C ALA A 17 -12.33 -35.37 39.02
N LEU A 18 -13.43 -34.99 39.69
CA LEU A 18 -13.55 -33.88 40.63
C LEU A 18 -13.24 -34.37 42.07
N ALA A 19 -12.54 -33.53 42.84
CA ALA A 19 -12.67 -33.38 44.31
C ALA A 19 -11.69 -32.25 44.72
N GLY A 20 -11.98 -31.32 45.62
CA GLY A 20 -13.00 -31.06 46.59
C GLY A 20 -12.49 -29.98 47.51
N CYS A 21 -13.36 -29.27 48.17
CA CYS A 21 -13.23 -28.10 49.04
C CYS A 21 -12.18 -28.13 50.15
N GLY A 22 -11.72 -26.90 50.56
CA GLY A 22 -11.13 -26.64 51.86
C GLY A 22 -10.95 -25.11 52.06
N ALA A 23 -11.72 -24.53 53.00
CA ALA A 23 -11.80 -23.11 53.33
C ALA A 23 -10.91 -22.73 54.51
N SER A 24 -10.74 -21.40 54.68
CA SER A 24 -10.26 -20.60 55.83
C SER A 24 -8.74 -20.43 56.00
N SER A 25 -8.19 -19.26 56.25
CA SER A 25 -8.56 -18.12 57.08
C SER A 25 -7.62 -16.94 56.79
N GLU A 26 -8.11 -15.73 57.11
CA GLU A 26 -7.43 -14.41 57.06
C GLU A 26 -6.14 -14.38 57.94
N GLU A 27 -5.16 -13.66 57.40
CA GLU A 27 -4.31 -12.75 58.19
C GLU A 27 -3.70 -11.69 57.26
N ALA A 28 -3.98 -10.44 57.59
CA ALA A 28 -3.40 -9.26 56.95
C ALA A 28 -2.03 -8.95 57.59
N LEU A 29 -1.04 -8.66 56.75
CA LEU A 29 0.10 -7.84 57.11
C LEU A 29 0.54 -6.96 55.94
N ASP A 30 0.62 -5.70 56.28
CA ASP A 30 1.02 -4.51 55.53
C ASP A 30 2.53 -4.51 55.23
N VAL A 31 2.91 -3.65 54.26
CA VAL A 31 4.22 -3.05 53.94
C VAL A 31 4.96 -3.54 52.69
N GLY A 32 5.13 -2.56 51.78
CA GLY A 32 6.31 -2.53 50.90
C GLY A 32 6.03 -2.27 49.40
N GLU A 33 5.95 -1.01 48.99
CA GLU A 33 6.21 -0.59 47.62
C GLU A 33 7.53 -1.14 47.14
N SER A 34 7.50 -1.86 46.03
CA SER A 34 8.66 -2.10 45.20
C SER A 34 8.21 -2.14 43.74
N GLU A 35 8.63 -1.13 43.00
CA GLU A 35 8.55 -1.10 41.55
C GLU A 35 9.19 -2.37 40.97
N VAL A 36 8.44 -3.11 40.21
CA VAL A 36 8.97 -4.20 39.36
C VAL A 36 8.50 -3.99 37.94
N ALA A 37 9.50 -3.91 37.10
CA ALA A 37 9.56 -3.89 35.67
C ALA A 37 8.41 -4.55 34.93
N GLY A 38 8.07 -3.91 33.80
CA GLY A 38 7.01 -4.29 32.89
C GLY A 38 7.09 -5.72 32.39
N GLU A 39 5.97 -6.39 32.48
CA GLU A 39 5.68 -7.61 31.75
C GLU A 39 5.59 -7.28 30.26
N SER A 40 6.48 -7.88 29.49
CA SER A 40 6.37 -7.95 28.03
C SER A 40 5.19 -8.86 27.71
N THR A 41 4.03 -8.28 27.46
CA THR A 41 2.93 -8.99 26.82
C THR A 41 3.25 -9.12 25.35
N THR A 42 3.47 -10.34 24.87
CA THR A 42 3.43 -10.68 23.45
C THR A 42 1.99 -10.48 22.97
N ASP A 43 1.73 -9.32 22.40
CA ASP A 43 0.45 -9.01 21.74
C ASP A 43 0.45 -9.68 20.36
N THR A 44 -0.30 -10.78 20.24
CA THR A 44 -0.60 -11.44 18.98
C THR A 44 -1.96 -10.93 18.49
N GLY A 45 -1.94 -9.99 17.58
CA GLY A 45 -3.12 -9.46 16.89
C GLY A 45 -3.59 -8.12 17.44
N GLY A 46 -2.86 -7.06 17.17
CA GLY A 46 -3.24 -5.71 17.55
C GLY A 46 -3.47 -4.83 16.32
N ASP A 47 -4.58 -4.11 16.33
CA ASP A 47 -4.88 -2.97 15.49
C ASP A 47 -3.67 -2.05 15.32
N VAL A 48 -3.49 -1.50 14.11
CA VAL A 48 -2.56 -0.39 13.87
C VAL A 48 -2.92 0.73 14.84
N THR A 49 -2.04 1.05 15.77
CA THR A 49 -2.31 2.09 16.77
C THR A 49 -2.36 3.45 16.09
N VAL A 50 -3.52 4.09 16.12
CA VAL A 50 -3.71 5.45 15.61
C VAL A 50 -3.11 6.43 16.62
N ASP A 51 -1.95 7.02 16.33
CA ASP A 51 -1.50 8.20 17.05
C ASP A 51 -2.20 9.43 16.44
N ALA A 52 -3.07 10.06 17.24
CA ALA A 52 -3.85 11.21 16.81
C ALA A 52 -3.02 12.45 16.45
N ASN A 53 -1.71 12.43 16.68
CA ASN A 53 -0.78 13.50 16.33
C ASN A 53 0.00 13.25 15.04
N LEU A 54 -0.26 12.14 14.37
CA LEU A 54 0.43 11.76 13.13
C LEU A 54 -0.55 11.66 11.95
N TRP A 55 -0.04 11.96 10.75
CA TRP A 55 -0.74 11.67 9.52
C TRP A 55 -0.85 10.14 9.32
N PRO A 56 -2.06 9.60 9.11
CA PRO A 56 -2.27 8.15 9.10
C PRO A 56 -1.59 7.42 7.94
N LEU A 57 -1.35 8.10 6.81
CA LEU A 57 -0.77 7.47 5.61
C LEU A 57 0.74 7.65 5.49
N THR A 58 1.35 8.53 6.30
CA THR A 58 2.79 8.80 6.25
C THR A 58 3.50 8.62 7.58
N GLY A 59 2.77 8.57 8.71
CA GLY A 59 3.38 8.56 10.05
C GLY A 59 4.14 9.83 10.40
N THR A 60 4.04 10.89 9.60
CA THR A 60 4.66 12.20 9.89
C THR A 60 3.81 13.01 10.84
N ALA A 61 4.42 13.94 11.58
CA ALA A 61 3.71 14.82 12.51
C ALA A 61 2.68 15.70 11.78
N LEU A 62 1.54 15.96 12.43
CA LEU A 62 0.54 16.88 11.92
C LEU A 62 1.08 18.31 12.00
N ASP A 63 1.44 18.88 10.86
CA ASP A 63 2.00 20.23 10.72
C ASP A 63 1.07 21.21 9.99
N GLY A 64 -0.20 20.84 9.84
CA GLY A 64 -1.25 21.61 9.16
C GLY A 64 -2.27 20.71 8.50
N GLY A 65 -3.10 21.25 7.62
CA GLY A 65 -4.14 20.51 6.93
C GLY A 65 -5.32 20.09 7.82
N ASP A 66 -6.15 19.21 7.30
CA ASP A 66 -7.31 18.65 8.01
C ASP A 66 -7.20 17.11 8.03
N PRO A 67 -6.72 16.52 9.13
CA PRO A 67 -6.57 15.06 9.23
C PRO A 67 -7.92 14.32 9.27
N SER A 68 -9.03 15.03 9.42
CA SER A 68 -10.37 14.44 9.37
C SER A 68 -10.95 14.38 7.95
N ALA A 69 -10.32 15.04 6.97
CA ALA A 69 -10.75 15.00 5.58
C ALA A 69 -10.59 13.59 4.98
N PRO A 70 -11.41 13.22 4.00
CA PRO A 70 -11.20 11.96 3.28
C PRO A 70 -9.92 12.00 2.43
N SER A 71 -9.30 10.83 2.26
CA SER A 71 -8.22 10.68 1.29
C SER A 71 -8.75 10.73 -0.15
N LEU A 72 -7.92 11.22 -1.06
CA LEU A 72 -8.17 11.16 -2.50
C LEU A 72 -7.18 10.20 -3.15
N ALA A 73 -7.68 9.10 -3.66
CA ALA A 73 -6.95 8.22 -4.56
C ALA A 73 -7.22 8.62 -6.02
N ALA A 74 -6.26 8.39 -6.91
CA ALA A 74 -6.47 8.52 -8.34
C ALA A 74 -5.76 7.44 -9.13
N LYS A 75 -6.43 6.96 -10.19
CA LYS A 75 -5.80 6.08 -11.17
C LYS A 75 -4.97 6.90 -12.14
N ILE A 76 -3.66 6.92 -11.99
CA ILE A 76 -2.73 7.77 -12.75
C ILE A 76 -2.13 7.01 -13.94
N ASP A 77 -2.09 7.67 -15.08
CA ASP A 77 -1.49 7.17 -16.31
C ASP A 77 0.04 7.19 -16.24
N ASN A 78 0.69 6.08 -16.61
CA ASN A 78 2.14 6.00 -16.72
C ASN A 78 2.64 5.76 -18.16
N HIS A 79 1.79 6.01 -19.15
CA HIS A 79 2.22 5.99 -20.54
C HIS A 79 3.23 7.13 -20.82
N PRO A 80 4.26 6.96 -21.66
CA PRO A 80 5.23 8.03 -21.97
C PRO A 80 4.60 9.37 -22.39
N LEU A 81 3.43 9.35 -23.04
CA LEU A 81 2.70 10.56 -23.44
C LEU A 81 1.92 11.24 -22.30
N ALA A 82 1.85 10.60 -21.13
CA ALA A 82 1.22 11.15 -19.93
C ALA A 82 2.23 11.88 -19.02
N ARG A 83 3.50 11.73 -19.30
CA ARG A 83 4.59 12.29 -18.47
C ARG A 83 5.00 13.68 -18.94
N PRO A 84 5.42 14.56 -18.02
CA PRO A 84 5.47 14.39 -16.57
C PRO A 84 4.06 14.43 -15.95
N GLN A 85 3.86 13.64 -14.88
CA GLN A 85 2.60 13.63 -14.15
C GLN A 85 2.45 14.88 -13.28
N VAL A 86 1.20 15.19 -12.92
CA VAL A 86 0.83 16.35 -12.10
C VAL A 86 0.56 15.85 -10.67
N GLY A 87 1.27 16.37 -9.70
CA GLY A 87 1.07 16.14 -8.27
C GLY A 87 1.46 14.76 -7.75
N LEU A 88 2.06 13.90 -8.58
CA LEU A 88 2.47 12.55 -8.19
C LEU A 88 3.62 12.57 -7.16
N ASP A 89 4.47 13.58 -7.23
CA ASP A 89 5.57 13.88 -6.31
C ASP A 89 5.12 14.17 -4.86
N ARG A 90 3.83 14.42 -4.65
CA ARG A 90 3.24 14.75 -3.35
C ARG A 90 2.30 13.67 -2.81
N ALA A 91 2.23 12.51 -3.46
CA ALA A 91 1.38 11.41 -2.99
C ALA A 91 1.96 10.76 -1.73
N ASP A 92 1.09 10.47 -0.76
CA ASP A 92 1.48 9.79 0.48
C ASP A 92 1.86 8.33 0.23
N ILE A 93 1.03 7.64 -0.57
CA ILE A 93 1.22 6.25 -0.95
C ILE A 93 0.96 6.09 -2.44
N VAL A 94 1.85 5.38 -3.13
CA VAL A 94 1.69 5.05 -4.56
C VAL A 94 1.85 3.56 -4.76
N PHE A 95 0.87 2.93 -5.39
CA PHE A 95 0.98 1.57 -5.92
C PHE A 95 1.30 1.63 -7.42
N GLU A 96 2.32 0.92 -7.86
CA GLU A 96 2.60 0.70 -9.27
C GLU A 96 2.23 -0.72 -9.66
N GLU A 97 1.39 -0.86 -10.68
CA GLU A 97 0.82 -2.14 -11.10
C GLU A 97 0.96 -2.35 -12.62
N LEU A 98 1.16 -3.61 -13.01
CA LEU A 98 1.22 -4.01 -14.42
C LEU A 98 -0.16 -3.95 -15.06
N VAL A 99 -0.25 -3.36 -16.24
CA VAL A 99 -1.45 -3.31 -17.07
C VAL A 99 -1.17 -3.83 -18.49
N GLU A 100 -2.14 -3.70 -19.40
CA GLU A 100 -2.01 -4.19 -20.77
C GLU A 100 -0.83 -3.53 -21.49
N GLY A 101 -0.24 -4.29 -22.41
CA GLY A 101 0.89 -3.82 -23.22
C GLY A 101 2.23 -3.83 -22.49
N GLY A 102 2.30 -4.40 -21.28
CA GLY A 102 3.51 -4.46 -20.47
C GLY A 102 3.93 -3.12 -19.86
N ILE A 103 3.06 -2.11 -19.91
CA ILE A 103 3.24 -0.85 -19.19
C ILE A 103 2.62 -0.93 -17.79
N THR A 104 2.90 0.05 -16.96
CA THR A 104 2.31 0.16 -15.63
C THR A 104 1.34 1.32 -15.54
N ARG A 105 0.54 1.34 -14.47
CA ARG A 105 -0.23 2.49 -13.98
C ARG A 105 -0.01 2.65 -12.50
N TYR A 106 -0.35 3.84 -12.00
CA TYR A 106 -0.34 4.10 -10.57
C TYR A 106 -1.77 4.18 -10.01
N VAL A 107 -1.91 3.70 -8.78
CA VAL A 107 -2.94 4.16 -7.85
C VAL A 107 -2.22 4.99 -6.82
N ALA A 108 -2.35 6.31 -6.92
CA ALA A 108 -1.70 7.24 -6.01
C ALA A 108 -2.73 7.85 -5.05
N ILE A 109 -2.35 8.00 -3.78
CA ILE A 109 -3.24 8.39 -2.69
C ILE A 109 -2.64 9.60 -1.98
N TRP A 110 -3.47 10.63 -1.79
CA TRP A 110 -3.13 11.88 -1.10
C TRP A 110 -4.05 12.09 0.09
N HIS A 111 -3.49 12.52 1.19
CA HIS A 111 -4.21 12.91 2.41
C HIS A 111 -3.44 14.01 3.16
N SER A 112 -2.13 13.83 3.40
CA SER A 112 -1.33 14.79 4.17
C SER A 112 -0.98 16.05 3.37
N ASP A 113 -0.68 15.92 2.09
CA ASP A 113 -0.28 17.00 1.19
C ASP A 113 -1.02 16.93 -0.15
N VAL A 114 -2.21 17.50 -0.22
CA VAL A 114 -3.06 17.46 -1.42
C VAL A 114 -2.71 18.62 -2.37
N PRO A 115 -2.16 18.35 -3.58
CA PRO A 115 -1.90 19.39 -4.57
C PRO A 115 -3.18 19.96 -5.15
N ALA A 116 -3.11 21.15 -5.74
CA ALA A 116 -4.28 21.77 -6.39
C ALA A 116 -4.84 20.92 -7.55
N GLU A 117 -3.95 20.23 -8.26
CA GLU A 117 -4.28 19.42 -9.41
C GLU A 117 -3.50 18.11 -9.40
N ILE A 118 -4.13 17.03 -9.86
CA ILE A 118 -3.52 15.71 -10.00
C ILE A 118 -3.86 15.08 -11.35
N GLY A 119 -2.96 14.24 -11.87
CA GLY A 119 -3.20 13.50 -13.10
C GLY A 119 -1.95 13.21 -13.93
N PRO A 120 -2.13 12.76 -15.19
CA PRO A 120 -3.41 12.50 -15.86
C PRO A 120 -4.10 11.25 -15.30
N VAL A 121 -5.41 11.33 -15.06
CA VAL A 121 -6.17 10.16 -14.62
C VAL A 121 -6.57 9.25 -15.77
N ARG A 122 -6.65 7.96 -15.48
CA ARG A 122 -6.88 6.89 -16.44
C ARG A 122 -7.93 5.89 -15.97
N SER A 123 -8.18 4.89 -16.83
CA SER A 123 -9.20 3.88 -16.61
C SER A 123 -8.80 2.90 -15.52
N VAL A 124 -9.77 2.54 -14.68
CA VAL A 124 -9.65 1.50 -13.66
C VAL A 124 -9.44 0.11 -14.24
N ARG A 125 -8.90 -0.77 -13.40
CA ARG A 125 -8.58 -2.16 -13.69
C ARG A 125 -9.18 -3.09 -12.62
N PRO A 126 -9.22 -4.41 -12.87
CA PRO A 126 -9.87 -5.36 -11.95
C PRO A 126 -9.35 -5.32 -10.51
N MET A 127 -8.06 -5.03 -10.31
CA MET A 127 -7.40 -5.02 -9.01
C MET A 127 -7.61 -3.72 -8.21
N ASP A 128 -8.07 -2.64 -8.84
CA ASP A 128 -8.20 -1.34 -8.16
C ASP A 128 -9.09 -1.38 -6.91
N PRO A 129 -10.22 -2.12 -6.86
CA PRO A 129 -11.00 -2.27 -5.64
C PRO A 129 -10.20 -2.84 -4.47
N GLU A 130 -9.31 -3.82 -4.72
CA GLU A 130 -8.48 -4.43 -3.67
C GLU A 130 -7.39 -3.48 -3.16
N ILE A 131 -6.93 -2.54 -4.00
CA ILE A 131 -5.95 -1.53 -3.64
C ILE A 131 -6.59 -0.43 -2.80
N VAL A 132 -7.74 0.12 -3.24
CA VAL A 132 -8.28 1.36 -2.65
C VAL A 132 -9.25 1.15 -1.50
N SER A 133 -9.88 -0.03 -1.38
CA SER A 133 -10.89 -0.29 -0.35
C SER A 133 -10.41 -0.05 1.08
N PRO A 134 -9.16 -0.37 1.47
CA PRO A 134 -8.69 -0.12 2.83
C PRO A 134 -8.59 1.37 3.19
N PHE A 135 -8.49 2.24 2.20
CA PHE A 135 -8.35 3.69 2.42
C PHE A 135 -9.70 4.39 2.58
N GLY A 136 -10.79 3.80 2.08
CA GLY A 136 -12.06 4.52 1.98
C GLY A 136 -11.93 5.76 1.09
N GLY A 137 -12.54 6.88 1.49
CA GLY A 137 -12.38 8.15 0.78
C GLY A 137 -12.93 8.15 -0.65
N ILE A 138 -12.15 8.65 -1.61
CA ILE A 138 -12.55 8.92 -2.98
C ILE A 138 -11.56 8.30 -3.95
N LEU A 139 -12.02 7.69 -5.07
CA LEU A 139 -11.18 7.34 -6.21
C LEU A 139 -11.57 8.14 -7.44
N ALA A 140 -10.65 8.95 -7.96
CA ALA A 140 -10.77 9.68 -9.22
C ALA A 140 -10.20 8.87 -10.40
N TYR A 141 -10.99 8.68 -11.46
CA TYR A 141 -10.55 7.94 -12.64
C TYR A 141 -11.28 8.34 -13.93
N SER A 142 -10.75 7.92 -15.09
CA SER A 142 -11.32 8.23 -16.40
C SER A 142 -11.88 6.96 -17.05
N GLY A 143 -13.05 6.51 -16.56
CA GLY A 143 -13.74 5.35 -17.09
C GLY A 143 -13.07 4.01 -16.88
N GLY A 144 -13.42 3.02 -17.68
CA GLY A 144 -12.96 1.63 -17.61
C GLY A 144 -13.85 0.73 -18.46
N GLN A 145 -13.57 -0.58 -18.49
CA GLN A 145 -14.56 -1.54 -18.94
C GLN A 145 -15.73 -1.54 -17.95
N GLN A 146 -16.94 -1.71 -18.44
CA GLN A 146 -18.16 -1.60 -17.63
C GLN A 146 -18.10 -2.45 -16.35
N ARG A 147 -17.63 -3.70 -16.44
CA ARG A 147 -17.48 -4.62 -15.29
C ARG A 147 -16.48 -4.12 -14.23
N PHE A 148 -15.46 -3.33 -14.62
CA PHE A 148 -14.48 -2.75 -13.67
C PHE A 148 -15.06 -1.53 -12.98
N ILE A 149 -15.85 -0.73 -13.74
CA ILE A 149 -16.60 0.38 -13.15
C ILE A 149 -17.63 -0.16 -12.15
N GLU A 150 -18.35 -1.23 -12.48
CA GLU A 150 -19.29 -1.90 -11.56
C GLU A 150 -18.59 -2.39 -10.29
N ALA A 151 -17.46 -3.07 -10.43
CA ALA A 151 -16.67 -3.51 -9.27
C ALA A 151 -16.19 -2.35 -8.38
N MET A 152 -15.85 -1.19 -9.00
CA MET A 152 -15.50 0.01 -8.24
C MET A 152 -16.70 0.66 -7.56
N LEU A 153 -17.89 0.62 -8.17
CA LEU A 153 -19.11 1.14 -7.56
C LEU A 153 -19.59 0.28 -6.37
N ASP A 154 -19.22 -1.01 -6.34
CA ASP A 154 -19.51 -1.92 -5.24
C ASP A 154 -18.48 -1.79 -4.09
N ALA A 155 -17.31 -1.16 -4.34
CA ALA A 155 -16.28 -0.95 -3.33
C ALA A 155 -16.67 0.15 -2.31
N PRO A 156 -16.17 0.12 -1.07
CA PRO A 156 -16.50 1.10 -0.02
C PRO A 156 -15.81 2.48 -0.23
N VAL A 157 -15.58 2.86 -1.49
CA VAL A 157 -14.89 4.09 -1.91
C VAL A 157 -15.83 4.90 -2.81
N ALA A 158 -15.88 6.21 -2.66
CA ALA A 158 -16.64 7.06 -3.57
C ALA A 158 -15.97 7.11 -4.94
N SER A 159 -16.69 6.70 -6.00
CA SER A 159 -16.20 6.78 -7.37
C SER A 159 -16.44 8.16 -7.98
N ALA A 160 -15.37 8.88 -8.31
CA ALA A 160 -15.42 10.12 -9.08
C ALA A 160 -14.96 9.85 -10.53
N ILE A 161 -15.91 9.76 -11.45
CA ILE A 161 -15.65 9.32 -12.82
C ILE A 161 -15.72 10.49 -13.79
N HIS A 162 -14.61 10.82 -14.46
CA HIS A 162 -14.59 11.80 -15.54
C HIS A 162 -15.68 11.54 -16.58
N GLY A 163 -16.50 12.54 -16.87
CA GLY A 163 -17.62 12.47 -17.80
C GLY A 163 -18.96 12.11 -17.13
N GLN A 164 -19.02 11.90 -15.81
CA GLN A 164 -20.28 11.78 -15.07
C GLN A 164 -20.72 13.14 -14.55
N SER A 165 -21.99 13.49 -14.78
CA SER A 165 -22.53 14.83 -14.61
C SER A 165 -22.49 15.41 -13.19
N ASP A 166 -22.39 14.58 -12.18
CA ASP A 166 -22.34 14.95 -10.76
C ASP A 166 -20.95 15.37 -10.29
N VAL A 167 -19.90 14.97 -11.02
CA VAL A 167 -18.49 15.22 -10.67
C VAL A 167 -17.66 15.79 -11.83
N ASP A 168 -18.21 15.94 -13.04
CA ASP A 168 -17.44 16.32 -14.24
C ASP A 168 -16.83 17.72 -14.13
N ASP A 169 -17.42 18.61 -13.36
CA ASP A 169 -16.90 19.97 -13.12
C ASP A 169 -15.54 19.97 -12.39
N PHE A 170 -15.18 18.87 -11.72
CA PHE A 170 -13.87 18.71 -11.06
C PHE A 170 -12.79 18.20 -12.00
N PHE A 171 -13.16 17.83 -13.23
CA PHE A 171 -12.21 17.31 -14.23
C PHE A 171 -12.09 18.28 -15.40
N TYR A 172 -10.93 18.27 -16.05
CA TYR A 172 -10.74 18.94 -17.32
C TYR A 172 -9.65 18.25 -18.15
N ARG A 173 -9.61 18.55 -19.45
CA ARG A 173 -8.53 18.10 -20.33
C ARG A 173 -7.47 19.18 -20.47
N SER A 174 -6.25 18.88 -19.99
CA SER A 174 -5.10 19.75 -20.19
C SER A 174 -4.73 19.84 -21.66
N SER A 175 -4.31 21.02 -22.10
CA SER A 175 -3.72 21.25 -23.43
C SER A 175 -2.25 20.83 -23.52
N ASN A 176 -1.60 20.50 -22.38
CA ASN A 176 -0.19 20.17 -22.31
C ASN A 176 0.11 18.73 -22.77
N ALA A 177 -0.91 17.90 -22.94
CA ALA A 177 -0.78 16.53 -23.44
C ALA A 177 -1.94 16.19 -24.37
N VAL A 178 -1.78 15.12 -25.15
CA VAL A 178 -2.82 14.67 -26.10
C VAL A 178 -3.78 13.67 -25.43
N ALA A 179 -5.05 13.73 -25.84
CA ALA A 179 -6.00 12.71 -25.42
C ALA A 179 -5.55 11.31 -25.88
N PRO A 180 -5.71 10.28 -25.05
CA PRO A 180 -6.43 10.21 -23.77
C PRO A 180 -5.56 10.45 -22.53
N HIS A 181 -4.35 10.98 -22.65
CA HIS A 181 -3.30 11.11 -21.63
C HIS A 181 -3.31 12.50 -20.95
N ASN A 182 -4.47 13.13 -20.81
CA ASN A 182 -4.56 14.56 -20.45
C ASN A 182 -5.74 14.95 -19.54
N VAL A 183 -6.37 14.01 -18.86
CA VAL A 183 -7.46 14.31 -17.91
C VAL A 183 -6.87 14.66 -16.55
N ILE A 184 -7.16 15.85 -16.07
CA ILE A 184 -6.67 16.40 -14.79
C ILE A 184 -7.84 16.59 -13.83
N VAL A 185 -7.59 16.43 -12.54
CA VAL A 185 -8.55 16.58 -11.44
C VAL A 185 -8.19 17.80 -10.61
N ARG A 186 -9.18 18.62 -10.26
CA ARG A 186 -9.08 19.66 -9.22
C ARG A 186 -9.29 19.00 -7.87
N ALA A 187 -8.18 18.65 -7.19
CA ALA A 187 -8.21 17.75 -6.07
C ALA A 187 -8.90 18.33 -4.82
N PRO A 188 -8.61 19.56 -4.36
CA PRO A 188 -9.29 20.13 -3.19
C PRO A 188 -10.80 20.29 -3.37
N GLU A 189 -11.24 20.70 -4.55
CA GLU A 189 -12.65 20.88 -4.86
C GLU A 189 -13.39 19.54 -4.89
N LEU A 190 -12.75 18.50 -5.43
CA LEU A 190 -13.30 17.14 -5.41
C LEU A 190 -13.42 16.61 -3.99
N ILE A 191 -12.38 16.76 -3.14
CA ILE A 191 -12.42 16.37 -1.73
C ILE A 191 -13.57 17.08 -1.00
N ALA A 192 -13.71 18.39 -1.20
CA ALA A 192 -14.77 19.18 -0.57
C ALA A 192 -16.18 18.70 -0.96
N ASN A 193 -16.37 18.17 -2.19
CA ASN A 193 -17.64 17.60 -2.64
C ASN A 193 -18.01 16.29 -1.91
N PHE A 194 -17.04 15.61 -1.33
CA PHE A 194 -17.19 14.35 -0.58
C PHE A 194 -16.78 14.48 0.90
N ALA A 195 -16.93 15.66 1.47
CA ALA A 195 -16.52 15.96 2.85
C ALA A 195 -17.27 15.15 3.94
N ASP A 196 -18.31 14.42 3.57
CA ASP A 196 -19.02 13.48 4.43
C ASP A 196 -18.33 12.11 4.57
N ARG A 197 -17.29 11.84 3.77
CA ARG A 197 -16.50 10.61 3.87
C ARG A 197 -15.52 10.69 5.03
N SER A 198 -15.23 9.54 5.62
CA SER A 198 -14.29 9.42 6.73
C SER A 198 -12.84 9.61 6.26
N ALA A 199 -12.00 10.09 7.16
CA ALA A 199 -10.55 10.04 7.01
C ALA A 199 -10.06 8.59 6.86
N PRO A 200 -8.92 8.36 6.19
CA PRO A 200 -8.33 7.03 6.07
C PRO A 200 -7.78 6.55 7.42
N SER A 201 -7.84 5.24 7.63
CA SER A 201 -7.09 4.58 8.71
C SER A 201 -5.61 4.42 8.31
N PRO A 202 -4.68 4.30 9.28
CA PRO A 202 -3.30 3.93 9.00
C PRO A 202 -3.24 2.62 8.22
N GLN A 203 -2.38 2.58 7.20
CA GLN A 203 -2.18 1.39 6.36
C GLN A 203 -0.95 0.59 6.76
N PHE A 204 0.02 1.26 7.36
CA PHE A 204 1.28 0.68 7.81
C PHE A 204 1.60 1.10 9.23
N ASN A 205 2.54 0.40 9.85
CA ASN A 205 3.12 0.79 11.12
C ASN A 205 4.37 1.63 10.85
N TYR A 206 4.48 2.77 11.52
CA TYR A 206 5.60 3.70 11.35
C TYR A 206 6.51 3.70 12.57
N ALA A 207 7.81 3.78 12.34
CA ALA A 207 8.81 4.07 13.36
C ALA A 207 8.74 5.55 13.76
N THR A 208 9.40 5.91 14.83
CA THR A 208 9.50 7.31 15.27
C THR A 208 10.50 8.13 14.45
N SER A 209 11.41 7.46 13.77
CA SER A 209 12.41 8.06 12.87
C SER A 209 12.85 7.06 11.80
N VAL A 210 13.56 7.54 10.77
CA VAL A 210 14.19 6.67 9.75
C VAL A 210 15.12 5.64 10.42
N ALA A 211 15.91 6.07 11.41
CA ALA A 211 16.89 5.21 12.08
C ALA A 211 16.25 4.06 12.89
N ASP A 212 14.99 4.22 13.31
CA ASP A 212 14.23 3.22 14.08
C ASP A 212 13.39 2.30 13.17
N SER A 213 13.40 2.53 11.85
CA SER A 213 12.68 1.67 10.89
C SER A 213 13.31 0.28 10.77
N THR A 214 12.50 -0.72 10.43
CA THR A 214 12.96 -2.11 10.33
C THR A 214 14.12 -2.26 9.35
N ALA A 215 14.03 -1.65 8.16
CA ALA A 215 15.11 -1.75 7.18
C ALA A 215 16.39 -1.06 7.66
N ALA A 216 16.30 0.12 8.30
CA ALA A 216 17.47 0.80 8.84
C ALA A 216 18.17 0.01 9.95
N LEU A 217 17.42 -0.71 10.80
CA LEU A 217 17.96 -1.49 11.91
C LEU A 217 18.53 -2.84 11.48
N PHE A 218 17.90 -3.53 10.54
CA PHE A 218 18.16 -4.94 10.24
C PHE A 218 18.51 -5.22 8.78
N GLY A 219 18.38 -4.23 7.90
CA GLY A 219 18.63 -4.37 6.46
C GLY A 219 20.10 -4.32 6.07
N GLU A 220 20.37 -4.75 4.85
CA GLU A 220 21.67 -4.64 4.19
C GLU A 220 21.81 -3.29 3.49
N ASP A 221 23.04 -2.83 3.22
CA ASP A 221 23.30 -1.58 2.50
C ASP A 221 22.76 -1.64 1.08
N LEU A 222 22.07 -0.56 0.66
CA LEU A 222 21.47 -0.43 -0.66
C LEU A 222 21.86 0.91 -1.28
N SER A 223 22.44 0.89 -2.48
CA SER A 223 22.66 2.09 -3.27
C SER A 223 21.59 2.26 -4.36
N SER A 224 21.12 1.17 -4.96
CA SER A 224 20.04 1.23 -5.92
C SER A 224 19.28 -0.10 -6.03
N ILE A 225 18.01 -0.02 -6.42
CA ILE A 225 17.17 -1.17 -6.75
C ILE A 225 16.49 -0.92 -8.09
N ARG A 226 16.64 -1.86 -9.03
CA ARG A 226 15.88 -1.87 -10.27
C ARG A 226 14.76 -2.89 -10.15
N VAL A 227 13.54 -2.45 -10.42
CA VAL A 227 12.30 -3.23 -10.32
C VAL A 227 11.77 -3.49 -11.73
N THR A 228 11.70 -4.74 -12.14
CA THR A 228 11.27 -5.11 -13.50
C THR A 228 9.89 -5.75 -13.47
N PHE A 229 8.90 -5.08 -14.05
CA PHE A 229 7.54 -5.58 -14.26
C PHE A 229 7.42 -6.35 -15.58
N SER A 230 8.10 -5.88 -16.59
CA SER A 230 8.07 -6.46 -17.95
C SER A 230 9.27 -5.96 -18.76
N SER A 231 9.38 -6.39 -20.02
CA SER A 231 10.37 -5.86 -20.97
C SER A 231 10.15 -4.37 -21.31
N PHE A 232 8.99 -3.78 -20.99
CA PHE A 232 8.64 -2.39 -21.29
C PHE A 232 8.65 -1.49 -20.05
N SER A 233 8.58 -2.07 -18.86
CA SER A 233 8.57 -1.33 -17.59
C SER A 233 9.59 -1.93 -16.62
N SER A 234 10.68 -1.18 -16.39
CA SER A 234 11.76 -1.56 -15.47
C SER A 234 12.37 -0.29 -14.84
N PRO A 235 11.63 0.43 -14.00
CA PRO A 235 12.14 1.59 -13.27
C PRO A 235 13.25 1.21 -12.29
N SER A 236 13.96 2.21 -11.77
CA SER A 236 14.90 2.03 -10.68
C SER A 236 14.81 3.14 -9.66
N TRP A 237 15.21 2.82 -8.44
CA TRP A 237 15.33 3.72 -7.31
C TRP A 237 16.79 3.83 -6.90
N GLU A 238 17.28 5.04 -6.72
CA GLU A 238 18.65 5.34 -6.32
C GLU A 238 18.65 6.11 -5.00
N TRP A 239 19.41 5.62 -4.01
CA TRP A 239 19.51 6.25 -2.72
C TRP A 239 20.35 7.53 -2.78
N SER A 240 19.80 8.62 -2.28
CA SER A 240 20.52 9.86 -2.01
C SER A 240 20.77 10.00 -0.50
N ALA A 241 22.02 9.84 -0.08
CA ALA A 241 22.38 10.01 1.32
C ALA A 241 22.32 11.48 1.77
N ASP A 242 22.45 12.41 0.84
CA ASP A 242 22.41 13.84 1.11
C ASP A 242 20.97 14.33 1.39
N ASP A 243 19.98 13.73 0.67
CA ASP A 243 18.57 14.11 0.78
C ASP A 243 17.79 13.16 1.68
N GLY A 244 18.33 11.96 1.93
CA GLY A 244 17.71 10.94 2.79
C GLY A 244 16.51 10.21 2.15
N VAL A 245 16.44 10.17 0.81
CA VAL A 245 15.34 9.58 0.03
C VAL A 245 15.84 8.71 -1.11
N PHE A 246 14.97 7.87 -1.64
CA PHE A 246 15.17 7.17 -2.91
C PHE A 246 14.59 7.99 -4.06
N TYR A 247 15.40 8.29 -5.07
CA TYR A 247 14.96 8.95 -6.31
C TYR A 247 14.61 7.93 -7.39
N ARG A 248 13.44 8.13 -8.02
CA ARG A 248 12.96 7.26 -9.07
C ARG A 248 13.54 7.63 -10.44
N ASN A 249 13.98 6.61 -11.18
CA ASN A 249 14.36 6.71 -12.58
C ASN A 249 13.44 5.85 -13.45
N GLN A 250 13.20 6.30 -14.67
CA GLN A 250 12.44 5.57 -15.68
C GLN A 250 13.23 4.37 -16.22
N THR A 251 12.55 3.51 -16.97
CA THR A 251 13.15 2.31 -17.61
C THR A 251 14.42 2.60 -18.41
N ASN A 252 14.52 3.76 -19.03
CA ASN A 252 15.69 4.19 -19.80
C ASN A 252 16.80 4.83 -18.96
N GLY A 253 16.64 4.89 -17.62
CA GLY A 253 17.58 5.49 -16.69
C GLY A 253 17.50 7.01 -16.58
N ALA A 254 16.57 7.68 -17.26
CA ALA A 254 16.33 9.09 -17.06
C ALA A 254 15.58 9.34 -15.75
N ALA A 255 15.86 10.45 -15.08
CA ALA A 255 15.12 10.89 -13.91
C ALA A 255 13.61 10.93 -14.22
N ASP A 256 12.79 10.38 -13.32
CA ASP A 256 11.33 10.47 -13.42
C ASP A 256 10.87 11.75 -12.78
N LEU A 257 10.48 12.73 -13.60
CA LEU A 257 10.17 14.08 -13.14
C LEU A 257 8.65 14.28 -13.05
N ALA A 258 8.21 14.95 -11.99
CA ALA A 258 6.88 15.54 -11.91
C ALA A 258 6.78 16.82 -12.74
N ILE A 259 5.57 17.36 -12.92
CA ILE A 259 5.36 18.63 -13.65
C ILE A 259 6.00 19.81 -12.94
N SER A 260 6.23 19.75 -11.64
CA SER A 260 6.99 20.72 -10.83
C SER A 260 8.44 20.88 -11.32
N GLY A 261 8.98 19.83 -11.96
CA GLY A 261 10.39 19.69 -12.32
C GLY A 261 11.20 18.92 -11.28
N ASP A 262 10.60 18.59 -10.13
CA ASP A 262 11.23 17.78 -9.10
C ASP A 262 11.22 16.30 -9.52
N GLN A 263 12.26 15.58 -9.13
CA GLN A 263 12.32 14.14 -9.36
C GLN A 263 11.43 13.43 -8.34
N ILE A 264 10.66 12.44 -8.81
CA ILE A 264 9.87 11.57 -7.95
C ILE A 264 10.80 10.90 -6.93
N ALA A 265 10.42 11.01 -5.65
CA ALA A 265 11.16 10.47 -4.53
C ALA A 265 10.24 9.69 -3.59
N ALA A 266 10.83 8.86 -2.74
CA ALA A 266 10.14 8.14 -1.68
C ALA A 266 11.07 7.91 -0.47
N ASP A 267 10.50 7.97 0.74
CA ASP A 267 11.19 7.58 1.99
C ASP A 267 11.26 6.06 2.12
N ASN A 268 10.20 5.38 1.67
CA ASN A 268 10.08 3.93 1.68
C ASN A 268 9.76 3.42 0.28
N VAL A 269 10.51 2.42 -0.18
CA VAL A 269 10.19 1.66 -1.40
C VAL A 269 9.92 0.21 -0.99
N ILE A 270 8.69 -0.24 -1.21
CA ILE A 270 8.25 -1.61 -0.95
C ILE A 270 8.11 -2.32 -2.29
N VAL A 271 8.67 -3.51 -2.40
CA VAL A 271 8.49 -4.38 -3.57
C VAL A 271 7.78 -5.64 -3.11
N LEU A 272 6.61 -5.93 -3.67
CA LEU A 272 5.83 -7.11 -3.36
C LEU A 272 5.78 -8.03 -4.59
N GLU A 273 6.17 -9.29 -4.40
CA GLU A 273 5.95 -10.34 -5.40
C GLU A 273 4.50 -10.80 -5.32
N VAL A 274 3.73 -10.56 -6.39
CA VAL A 274 2.29 -10.81 -6.44
C VAL A 274 1.91 -11.73 -7.59
N ASP A 275 0.89 -12.57 -7.41
CA ASP A 275 0.34 -13.36 -8.51
C ASP A 275 -0.41 -12.45 -9.48
N ILE A 276 -0.04 -12.49 -10.75
CA ILE A 276 -0.69 -11.73 -11.83
C ILE A 276 -1.20 -12.71 -12.87
N GLN A 277 -2.50 -12.83 -12.98
CA GLN A 277 -3.17 -13.66 -13.97
C GLN A 277 -3.62 -12.82 -15.17
N VAL A 278 -3.63 -13.42 -16.38
CA VAL A 278 -4.19 -12.75 -17.55
C VAL A 278 -5.64 -13.19 -17.72
N ILE A 279 -6.57 -12.28 -17.39
CA ILE A 279 -8.01 -12.54 -17.48
C ILE A 279 -8.57 -11.71 -18.63
N GLN A 280 -9.01 -12.38 -19.72
CA GLN A 280 -9.53 -11.71 -20.93
C GLN A 280 -8.55 -10.65 -21.48
N ASP A 281 -7.31 -11.04 -21.64
CA ASP A 281 -6.18 -10.23 -22.14
C ASP A 281 -5.77 -9.06 -21.22
N ILE A 282 -6.20 -9.05 -19.96
CA ILE A 282 -5.87 -8.02 -18.99
C ILE A 282 -5.05 -8.62 -17.86
N PRO A 283 -3.82 -8.15 -17.61
CA PRO A 283 -3.09 -8.46 -16.39
C PRO A 283 -3.92 -8.06 -15.18
N THR A 284 -4.14 -8.99 -14.28
CA THR A 284 -4.97 -8.84 -13.10
C THR A 284 -4.16 -9.30 -11.91
N THR A 285 -3.73 -8.36 -11.10
CA THR A 285 -3.01 -8.62 -9.85
C THR A 285 -3.98 -9.15 -8.81
N ASN A 286 -3.60 -10.23 -8.11
CA ASN A 286 -4.30 -10.74 -6.95
C ASN A 286 -3.60 -10.23 -5.67
N LEU A 287 -4.26 -9.38 -4.91
CA LEU A 287 -3.75 -8.86 -3.65
C LEU A 287 -4.38 -9.52 -2.42
N ILE A 288 -5.51 -10.25 -2.57
CA ILE A 288 -6.08 -11.02 -1.47
C ILE A 288 -5.34 -12.35 -1.40
N ASP A 289 -4.12 -12.29 -0.89
CA ASP A 289 -3.13 -13.37 -0.86
C ASP A 289 -2.01 -13.04 0.13
N SER A 290 -0.89 -13.74 0.01
CA SER A 290 0.35 -13.51 0.74
C SER A 290 1.56 -13.83 -0.14
N GLY A 291 2.69 -13.24 0.16
CA GLY A 291 3.92 -13.46 -0.61
C GLY A 291 5.16 -12.94 0.10
N GLU A 292 6.25 -12.97 -0.63
CA GLU A 292 7.53 -12.40 -0.23
C GLU A 292 7.71 -11.01 -0.86
N GLY A 293 8.65 -10.24 -0.33
CA GLY A 293 8.96 -8.91 -0.84
C GLY A 293 10.12 -8.29 -0.10
N PHE A 294 10.30 -7.00 -0.33
CA PHE A 294 11.37 -6.21 0.26
C PHE A 294 10.85 -4.84 0.68
N VAL A 295 11.47 -4.29 1.71
CA VAL A 295 11.33 -2.87 2.07
C VAL A 295 12.69 -2.19 2.04
N ALA A 296 12.78 -1.08 1.31
CA ALA A 296 13.96 -0.23 1.28
C ALA A 296 13.66 1.09 1.98
N THR A 297 14.49 1.46 2.96
CA THR A 297 14.37 2.67 3.78
C THR A 297 15.75 3.09 4.27
N GLY A 298 16.08 4.38 4.24
CA GLY A 298 17.32 4.90 4.84
C GLY A 298 18.60 4.33 4.21
N GLY A 299 18.58 4.00 2.92
CA GLY A 299 19.72 3.39 2.22
C GLY A 299 19.98 1.94 2.59
N LYS A 300 18.98 1.26 3.12
CA LYS A 300 19.00 -0.15 3.49
C LYS A 300 17.85 -0.91 2.83
N ILE A 301 18.00 -2.22 2.64
CA ILE A 301 16.96 -3.13 2.16
C ILE A 301 16.80 -4.31 3.10
N HIS A 302 15.57 -4.72 3.36
CA HIS A 302 15.23 -5.83 4.25
C HIS A 302 14.18 -6.74 3.63
N ASP A 303 14.35 -8.06 3.75
CA ASP A 303 13.38 -9.05 3.29
C ASP A 303 12.12 -9.02 4.16
N ILE A 304 10.95 -9.07 3.54
CA ILE A 304 9.67 -9.08 4.22
C ILE A 304 8.75 -10.16 3.67
N ARG A 305 7.70 -10.44 4.43
CA ARG A 305 6.50 -11.14 3.97
C ARG A 305 5.33 -10.19 4.02
N TRP A 306 4.43 -10.34 3.07
CA TRP A 306 3.21 -9.58 3.04
C TRP A 306 1.99 -10.51 3.04
N SER A 307 0.86 -10.02 3.55
CA SER A 307 -0.44 -10.67 3.44
C SER A 307 -1.56 -9.65 3.41
N LYS A 308 -2.66 -10.01 2.76
CA LYS A 308 -3.89 -9.22 2.72
C LYS A 308 -5.08 -10.17 2.78
N GLU A 309 -5.90 -10.05 3.82
CA GLU A 309 -6.97 -11.00 4.13
C GLU A 309 -8.23 -10.81 3.27
N SER A 310 -8.55 -9.55 2.96
CA SER A 310 -9.75 -9.19 2.19
C SER A 310 -9.51 -7.91 1.38
N ALA A 311 -10.44 -7.55 0.52
CA ALA A 311 -10.37 -6.29 -0.22
C ALA A 311 -10.27 -5.06 0.70
N GLU A 312 -10.91 -5.09 1.86
CA GLU A 312 -10.99 -3.99 2.81
C GLU A 312 -9.86 -3.99 3.85
N SER A 313 -9.16 -5.12 4.03
CA SER A 313 -8.02 -5.21 4.94
C SER A 313 -6.81 -4.47 4.38
N PRO A 314 -5.99 -3.80 5.22
CA PRO A 314 -4.70 -3.29 4.79
C PRO A 314 -3.76 -4.44 4.40
N ILE A 315 -2.66 -4.11 3.69
CA ILE A 315 -1.55 -5.03 3.50
C ILE A 315 -0.73 -5.10 4.78
N GLU A 316 -0.62 -6.27 5.37
CA GLU A 316 0.22 -6.51 6.54
C GLU A 316 1.63 -6.87 6.10
N LEU A 317 2.64 -6.27 6.74
CA LEU A 317 4.06 -6.52 6.48
C LEU A 317 4.71 -7.11 7.74
N SER A 318 5.43 -8.22 7.57
CA SER A 318 6.20 -8.87 8.65
C SER A 318 7.59 -9.27 8.18
N ASP A 319 8.51 -9.39 9.10
CA ASP A 319 9.83 -9.97 8.86
C ASP A 319 9.81 -11.52 8.93
N ALA A 320 10.96 -12.15 8.74
CA ALA A 320 11.07 -13.61 8.77
C ALA A 320 10.75 -14.22 10.16
N SER A 321 10.79 -13.44 11.24
CA SER A 321 10.42 -13.86 12.59
C SER A 321 8.91 -13.74 12.85
N GLY A 322 8.17 -13.07 11.98
CA GLY A 322 6.78 -12.71 12.15
C GLY A 322 6.58 -11.38 12.89
N ALA A 323 7.65 -10.63 13.18
CA ALA A 323 7.53 -9.31 13.76
C ALA A 323 7.03 -8.31 12.71
N ARG A 324 6.22 -7.34 13.13
CA ARG A 324 5.72 -6.29 12.25
C ARG A 324 6.84 -5.42 11.71
N VAL A 325 6.76 -5.09 10.43
CA VAL A 325 7.65 -4.13 9.79
C VAL A 325 7.23 -2.72 10.16
N LEU A 326 8.20 -1.91 10.59
CA LEU A 326 8.05 -0.47 10.83
C LEU A 326 8.68 0.29 9.66
N LEU A 327 7.88 1.08 8.95
CA LEU A 327 8.35 1.99 7.91
C LEU A 327 8.93 3.27 8.53
N ALA A 328 9.76 3.99 7.81
CA ALA A 328 10.09 5.36 8.18
C ALA A 328 8.88 6.28 7.98
N PRO A 329 8.71 7.33 8.81
CA PRO A 329 7.76 8.38 8.48
C PRO A 329 8.11 9.02 7.14
N GLY A 330 7.10 9.17 6.25
CA GLY A 330 7.25 9.76 4.94
C GLY A 330 6.46 9.06 3.84
N GLN A 331 6.76 9.39 2.60
CA GLN A 331 6.11 8.87 1.42
C GLN A 331 6.49 7.41 1.17
N THR A 332 5.51 6.59 0.76
CA THR A 332 5.71 5.16 0.50
C THR A 332 5.33 4.81 -0.93
N TRP A 333 6.23 4.15 -1.65
CA TRP A 333 5.99 3.62 -2.98
C TRP A 333 5.98 2.09 -2.95
N ILE A 334 4.97 1.47 -3.58
CA ILE A 334 4.72 0.03 -3.55
C ILE A 334 4.73 -0.50 -4.98
N GLU A 335 5.69 -1.33 -5.29
CA GLU A 335 5.92 -1.95 -6.60
C GLU A 335 5.34 -3.36 -6.59
N LEU A 336 4.26 -3.61 -7.34
CA LEU A 336 3.59 -4.91 -7.43
C LEU A 336 4.13 -5.70 -8.60
N ILE A 337 5.20 -6.48 -8.39
CA ILE A 337 5.88 -7.22 -9.46
C ILE A 337 5.33 -8.64 -9.63
N PRO A 338 5.32 -9.18 -10.88
CA PRO A 338 4.88 -10.54 -11.11
C PRO A 338 5.74 -11.57 -10.38
N ALA A 339 5.14 -12.37 -9.50
CA ALA A 339 5.76 -13.52 -8.86
C ALA A 339 6.06 -14.66 -9.85
N GLU A 340 6.89 -15.61 -9.45
CA GLU A 340 7.12 -16.85 -10.20
C GLU A 340 5.80 -17.64 -10.31
N GLY A 341 5.49 -18.11 -11.51
CA GLY A 341 4.25 -18.86 -11.78
C GLY A 341 3.05 -18.00 -12.17
N SER A 342 3.18 -16.67 -12.18
CA SER A 342 2.16 -15.76 -12.72
C SER A 342 1.81 -16.05 -14.17
N GLY A 343 0.64 -15.61 -14.62
CA GLY A 343 0.20 -15.69 -16.02
C GLY A 343 0.94 -14.74 -16.98
N VAL A 344 1.89 -13.95 -16.48
CA VAL A 344 2.80 -13.06 -17.21
C VAL A 344 4.25 -13.44 -16.90
N PRO A 345 5.24 -12.97 -17.67
CA PRO A 345 6.64 -13.21 -17.33
C PRO A 345 6.97 -12.73 -15.91
N THR A 346 7.70 -13.56 -15.16
CA THR A 346 8.17 -13.25 -13.81
C THR A 346 8.88 -11.92 -13.76
N GLY A 347 8.57 -11.11 -12.76
CA GLY A 347 9.27 -9.88 -12.45
C GLY A 347 10.71 -10.14 -12.00
N ALA A 348 11.50 -9.11 -11.87
CA ALA A 348 12.86 -9.23 -11.39
C ALA A 348 13.28 -8.01 -10.58
N ILE A 349 14.14 -8.25 -9.59
CA ILE A 349 14.77 -7.22 -8.78
C ILE A 349 16.28 -7.33 -9.02
N THR A 350 16.92 -6.17 -9.22
CA THR A 350 18.39 -6.08 -9.27
C THR A 350 18.83 -5.05 -8.24
N ILE A 351 19.61 -5.49 -7.27
CA ILE A 351 20.13 -4.70 -6.14
C ILE A 351 21.60 -4.36 -6.42
N GLN A 352 22.01 -3.13 -6.07
CA GLN A 352 23.39 -2.66 -6.11
C GLN A 352 23.76 -1.92 -4.82
#